data_c5f68707df34533b7c6e86b2017ef590
#
_entry.id   c5f68707df34533b7c6e86b2017ef590
#
_cell.length_a   1.000
_cell.length_b   1.000
_cell.length_c   1.000
_cell.angle_alpha   90.00
_cell.angle_beta   90.00
_cell.angle_gamma   90.00
#
_symmetry.space_group_name_H-M   'P 1'
#
loop_
_entity.id
_entity.type
_entity.pdbx_description
1 polymer ?
#
loop_
_entity_poly.entity_id
_entity_poly.type
_entity_poly.pdbx_seq_one_letter_code
_entity_poly.pdbx_strand_id
1 'polypeptide(L)'
;ECVMAKKSIRYNPSLSMKENATKNGCSEDAIRYYIKSHAIDRRAEQAARMVTKLRACYEEGKPLSHIAKEAGCSLNTLKRYWSFVISEDEPSKSGNKKCQKLTVKQKNEYYATHPSVTQDLLSSEQFTSPILEPCCGGGFMAEVIKSSGYEVYATDIIDRGYGTGNIDFLTADFPIGTYDIITNPPYTLFVPMLEKAMKICNRKIAMLLPLNFLSSKERYEV
;
A
#
# COMPACT_ATOMS: atom_id res chain seq x y z
N GLU A 1 -2.13 -57.60 -12.63
CA GLU A 1 -2.51 -56.17 -12.41
C GLU A 1 -1.78 -55.66 -11.18
N CYS A 2 -0.73 -54.87 -11.42
CA CYS A 2 0.04 -54.25 -10.37
C CYS A 2 -0.61 -52.90 -10.00
N VAL A 3 -1.44 -52.90 -8.96
CA VAL A 3 -2.01 -51.67 -8.41
C VAL A 3 -0.87 -50.96 -7.67
N MET A 4 -0.21 -50.06 -8.37
CA MET A 4 0.74 -49.11 -7.73
C MET A 4 -0.03 -48.22 -6.78
N ALA A 5 0.12 -48.44 -5.46
CA ALA A 5 -0.38 -47.58 -4.43
C ALA A 5 0.13 -46.13 -4.69
N LYS A 6 -0.77 -45.18 -4.96
CA LYS A 6 -0.45 -43.77 -5.10
C LYS A 6 0.20 -43.30 -3.81
N LYS A 7 1.54 -43.20 -3.77
CA LYS A 7 2.28 -42.61 -2.65
C LYS A 7 1.73 -41.21 -2.43
N SER A 8 1.15 -40.96 -1.26
CA SER A 8 0.70 -39.61 -0.89
C SER A 8 1.91 -38.69 -0.74
N ILE A 9 1.96 -37.62 -1.53
CA ILE A 9 3.02 -36.62 -1.42
C ILE A 9 2.86 -35.86 -0.10
N ARG A 10 3.92 -35.82 0.69
CA ARG A 10 4.00 -34.99 1.91
C ARG A 10 4.88 -33.77 1.60
N TYR A 11 4.24 -32.68 1.22
CA TYR A 11 4.95 -31.44 0.92
C TYR A 11 5.39 -30.74 2.22
N ASN A 12 6.68 -30.37 2.27
CA ASN A 12 7.25 -29.54 3.33
C ASN A 12 7.71 -28.19 2.75
N PRO A 13 7.03 -27.08 3.05
CA PRO A 13 7.37 -25.77 2.51
C PRO A 13 8.73 -25.22 2.99
N SER A 14 9.35 -25.80 4.05
CA SER A 14 10.72 -25.45 4.50
C SER A 14 11.82 -25.95 3.58
N LEU A 15 11.52 -26.93 2.75
CA LEU A 15 12.49 -27.59 1.88
C LEU A 15 12.41 -27.00 0.47
N SER A 16 13.53 -27.07 -0.26
CA SER A 16 13.54 -26.79 -1.69
C SER A 16 12.68 -27.78 -2.47
N MET A 17 12.37 -27.48 -3.73
CA MET A 17 11.64 -28.39 -4.61
C MET A 17 12.36 -29.72 -4.77
N LYS A 18 13.68 -29.66 -4.94
CA LYS A 18 14.56 -30.84 -5.06
C LYS A 18 14.54 -31.71 -3.81
N GLU A 19 14.63 -31.11 -2.63
CA GLU A 19 14.59 -31.83 -1.35
C GLU A 19 13.21 -32.46 -1.11
N ASN A 20 12.12 -31.75 -1.42
CA ASN A 20 10.78 -32.33 -1.36
C ASN A 20 10.63 -33.52 -2.32
N ALA A 21 11.12 -33.39 -3.55
CA ALA A 21 11.11 -34.46 -4.54
C ALA A 21 11.89 -35.69 -4.06
N THR A 22 13.10 -35.48 -3.55
CA THR A 22 13.94 -36.53 -3.00
C THR A 22 13.26 -37.24 -1.82
N LYS A 23 12.71 -36.51 -0.86
CA LYS A 23 12.03 -37.10 0.32
C LYS A 23 10.77 -37.89 -0.03
N ASN A 24 10.07 -37.49 -1.08
CA ASN A 24 8.86 -38.17 -1.52
C ASN A 24 9.14 -39.24 -2.59
N GLY A 25 10.39 -39.38 -3.06
CA GLY A 25 10.76 -40.31 -4.13
C GLY A 25 10.00 -40.03 -5.43
N CYS A 26 9.85 -38.79 -5.79
CA CYS A 26 9.13 -38.32 -6.99
C CYS A 26 9.92 -37.22 -7.72
N SER A 27 9.45 -36.79 -8.89
CA SER A 27 10.05 -35.68 -9.63
C SER A 27 9.66 -34.32 -9.02
N GLU A 28 10.46 -33.27 -9.30
CA GLU A 28 10.11 -31.90 -8.93
C GLU A 28 8.79 -31.44 -9.55
N ASP A 29 8.49 -31.91 -10.76
CA ASP A 29 7.23 -31.58 -11.44
C ASP A 29 6.01 -32.20 -10.75
N ALA A 30 6.16 -33.38 -10.15
CA ALA A 30 5.12 -33.98 -9.31
C ALA A 30 4.86 -33.10 -8.07
N ILE A 31 5.92 -32.54 -7.46
CA ILE A 31 5.78 -31.59 -6.35
C ILE A 31 5.11 -30.29 -6.80
N ARG A 32 5.48 -29.72 -7.97
CA ARG A 32 4.84 -28.54 -8.54
C ARG A 32 3.34 -28.76 -8.82
N TYR A 33 3.01 -29.91 -9.39
CA TYR A 33 1.62 -30.30 -9.61
C TYR A 33 0.85 -30.41 -8.31
N TYR A 34 1.43 -31.07 -7.29
CA TYR A 34 0.84 -31.20 -5.97
C TYR A 34 0.53 -29.83 -5.34
N ILE A 35 1.51 -28.92 -5.35
CA ILE A 35 1.35 -27.54 -4.84
C ILE A 35 0.20 -26.83 -5.54
N LYS A 36 0.15 -26.93 -6.88
CA LYS A 36 -0.91 -26.32 -7.68
C LYS A 36 -2.29 -26.92 -7.41
N SER A 37 -2.38 -28.24 -7.33
CA SER A 37 -3.65 -28.95 -7.12
C SER A 37 -4.24 -28.77 -5.72
N HIS A 38 -3.41 -28.48 -4.73
CA HIS A 38 -3.84 -28.23 -3.34
C HIS A 38 -3.87 -26.74 -3.00
N ALA A 39 -3.77 -25.85 -3.99
CA ALA A 39 -3.78 -24.38 -3.83
C ALA A 39 -2.81 -23.88 -2.75
N ILE A 40 -1.62 -24.51 -2.62
CA ILE A 40 -0.63 -24.15 -1.62
C ILE A 40 0.09 -22.86 -2.04
N ASP A 41 -0.08 -21.80 -1.29
CA ASP A 41 0.68 -20.56 -1.47
C ASP A 41 2.02 -20.61 -0.74
N ARG A 42 3.05 -21.09 -1.45
CA ARG A 42 4.43 -21.17 -0.92
C ARG A 42 4.96 -19.83 -0.43
N ARG A 43 4.56 -18.72 -1.06
CA ARG A 43 5.06 -17.38 -0.68
C ARG A 43 4.45 -16.95 0.65
N ALA A 44 3.15 -17.16 0.83
CA ALA A 44 2.46 -16.86 2.08
C ALA A 44 3.01 -17.71 3.23
N GLU A 45 3.23 -19.01 3.02
CA GLU A 45 3.80 -19.89 4.03
C GLU A 45 5.24 -19.53 4.41
N GLN A 46 6.08 -19.19 3.42
CA GLN A 46 7.45 -18.72 3.69
C GLN A 46 7.46 -17.37 4.43
N ALA A 47 6.53 -16.48 4.09
CA ALA A 47 6.36 -15.21 4.79
C ALA A 47 5.95 -15.42 6.25
N ALA A 48 4.94 -16.24 6.51
CA ALA A 48 4.48 -16.57 7.86
C ALA A 48 5.59 -17.16 8.72
N ARG A 49 6.38 -18.10 8.18
CA ARG A 49 7.54 -18.69 8.89
C ARG A 49 8.63 -17.67 9.19
N MET A 50 8.90 -16.77 8.23
CA MET A 50 9.89 -15.71 8.45
C MET A 50 9.43 -14.78 9.57
N VAL A 51 8.15 -14.38 9.57
CA VAL A 51 7.56 -13.56 10.64
C VAL A 51 7.64 -14.27 11.99
N THR A 52 7.27 -15.54 12.08
CA THR A 52 7.37 -16.32 13.33
C THR A 52 8.81 -16.37 13.84
N LYS A 53 9.78 -16.61 12.94
CA LYS A 53 11.20 -16.63 13.29
C LYS A 53 11.69 -15.27 13.78
N LEU A 54 11.30 -14.19 13.13
CA LEU A 54 11.66 -12.83 13.51
C LEU A 54 11.01 -12.42 14.83
N ARG A 55 9.75 -12.82 15.09
CA ARG A 55 9.09 -12.60 16.37
C ARG A 55 9.82 -13.31 17.51
N ALA A 56 10.28 -14.54 17.29
CA ALA A 56 11.04 -15.28 18.30
C ALA A 56 12.40 -14.62 18.65
N CYS A 57 12.99 -13.84 17.73
CA CYS A 57 14.23 -13.11 17.96
C CYS A 57 13.98 -11.66 18.38
N TYR A 58 12.70 -11.20 18.40
CA TYR A 58 12.36 -9.82 18.73
C TYR A 58 12.47 -9.58 20.22
N GLU A 59 13.22 -8.55 20.58
CA GLU A 59 13.32 -8.01 21.94
C GLU A 59 13.31 -6.49 21.86
N GLU A 60 12.47 -5.87 22.64
CA GLU A 60 12.31 -4.42 22.65
C GLU A 60 13.63 -3.74 23.04
N GLY A 61 14.02 -2.73 22.27
CA GLY A 61 15.27 -2.00 22.47
C GLY A 61 16.50 -2.59 21.77
N LYS A 62 16.46 -3.82 21.22
CA LYS A 62 17.56 -4.35 20.42
C LYS A 62 17.66 -3.70 19.03
N PRO A 63 18.85 -3.39 18.54
CA PRO A 63 19.05 -2.90 17.18
C PRO A 63 18.54 -3.91 16.14
N LEU A 64 17.87 -3.42 15.08
CA LEU A 64 17.33 -4.28 14.01
C LEU A 64 18.39 -5.16 13.33
N SER A 65 19.64 -4.68 13.25
CA SER A 65 20.77 -5.44 12.71
C SER A 65 21.10 -6.67 13.55
N HIS A 66 20.92 -6.59 14.86
CA HIS A 66 21.14 -7.70 15.78
C HIS A 66 20.03 -8.76 15.61
N ILE A 67 18.76 -8.33 15.58
CA ILE A 67 17.60 -9.20 15.36
C ILE A 67 17.71 -9.94 14.02
N ALA A 68 18.13 -9.25 12.95
CA ALA A 68 18.31 -9.85 11.64
C ALA A 68 19.42 -10.93 11.66
N LYS A 69 20.54 -10.66 12.32
CA LYS A 69 21.66 -11.59 12.47
C LYS A 69 21.25 -12.84 13.25
N GLU A 70 20.55 -12.67 14.36
CA GLU A 70 20.05 -13.76 15.20
C GLU A 70 19.02 -14.63 14.46
N ALA A 71 18.12 -14.00 13.71
CA ALA A 71 17.18 -14.70 12.84
C ALA A 71 17.84 -15.32 11.59
N GLY A 72 19.15 -15.08 11.34
CA GLY A 72 19.85 -15.58 10.17
C GLY A 72 19.30 -15.04 8.85
N CYS A 73 18.89 -13.78 8.82
CA CYS A 73 18.39 -13.15 7.62
C CYS A 73 19.06 -11.78 7.37
N SER A 74 18.87 -11.22 6.16
CA SER A 74 19.37 -9.89 5.88
C SER A 74 18.53 -8.80 6.56
N LEU A 75 19.13 -7.64 6.85
CA LEU A 75 18.41 -6.48 7.37
C LEU A 75 17.25 -6.06 6.44
N ASN A 76 17.42 -6.20 5.12
CA ASN A 76 16.36 -5.93 4.14
C ASN A 76 15.21 -6.93 4.25
N THR A 77 15.51 -8.20 4.53
CA THR A 77 14.50 -9.22 4.80
C THR A 77 13.70 -8.88 6.07
N LEU A 78 14.39 -8.53 7.16
CA LEU A 78 13.74 -8.09 8.39
C LEU A 78 12.85 -6.87 8.15
N LYS A 79 13.36 -5.82 7.49
CA LYS A 79 12.58 -4.61 7.17
C LYS A 79 11.33 -4.90 6.35
N ARG A 80 11.38 -5.89 5.45
CA ARG A 80 10.22 -6.32 4.65
C ARG A 80 9.08 -6.86 5.52
N TYR A 81 9.40 -7.58 6.57
CA TYR A 81 8.42 -8.23 7.45
C TYR A 81 8.18 -7.49 8.76
N TRP A 82 8.83 -6.33 8.97
CA TRP A 82 8.83 -5.63 10.26
C TRP A 82 7.43 -5.31 10.79
N SER A 83 6.51 -4.88 9.93
CA SER A 83 5.14 -4.58 10.34
C SER A 83 4.41 -5.79 10.94
N PHE A 84 4.65 -6.99 10.39
CA PHE A 84 4.07 -8.23 10.89
C PHE A 84 4.80 -8.75 12.14
N VAL A 85 6.05 -8.35 12.37
CA VAL A 85 6.81 -8.74 13.59
C VAL A 85 6.27 -8.02 14.80
N ILE A 86 5.93 -6.73 14.67
CA ILE A 86 5.46 -5.87 15.77
C ILE A 86 3.93 -5.84 15.91
N SER A 87 3.17 -6.43 15.00
CA SER A 87 1.72 -6.59 15.08
C SER A 87 1.34 -8.04 15.36
N GLU A 88 0.14 -8.27 15.87
CA GLU A 88 -0.41 -9.62 16.03
C GLU A 88 -0.95 -10.20 14.71
N ASP A 89 -0.95 -9.41 13.65
CA ASP A 89 -1.48 -9.80 12.34
C ASP A 89 -0.65 -10.91 11.68
N GLU A 90 -1.33 -11.94 11.18
CA GLU A 90 -0.72 -12.93 10.32
C GLU A 90 -0.62 -12.39 8.87
N PRO A 91 0.47 -12.68 8.14
CA PRO A 91 0.59 -12.29 6.75
C PRO A 91 -0.52 -12.95 5.93
N SER A 92 -1.50 -12.14 5.50
CA SER A 92 -2.68 -12.64 4.78
C SER A 92 -2.31 -13.29 3.44
N LYS A 93 -3.14 -14.26 3.02
CA LYS A 93 -3.01 -14.99 1.74
C LYS A 93 -3.17 -14.11 0.49
N SER A 94 -3.62 -12.88 0.65
CA SER A 94 -3.77 -11.95 -0.47
C SER A 94 -2.38 -11.41 -0.82
N GLY A 95 -1.74 -12.10 -1.75
CA GLY A 95 -0.54 -11.61 -2.40
C GLY A 95 -0.79 -10.23 -2.99
N ASN A 96 0.14 -9.33 -2.76
CA ASN A 96 0.28 -8.03 -3.42
C ASN A 96 -0.73 -6.91 -3.13
N LYS A 97 -1.37 -6.84 -1.97
CA LYS A 97 -1.48 -5.50 -1.40
C LYS A 97 -0.18 -5.25 -0.62
N LYS A 98 0.83 -4.71 -1.30
CA LYS A 98 1.88 -3.95 -0.63
C LYS A 98 1.17 -2.96 0.29
N CYS A 99 1.15 -3.23 1.59
CA CYS A 99 1.16 -2.15 2.56
C CYS A 99 2.52 -1.48 2.32
N GLN A 100 2.54 -0.57 1.34
CA GLN A 100 3.70 0.25 1.08
C GLN A 100 3.78 1.18 2.29
N LYS A 101 4.60 0.81 3.29
CA LYS A 101 5.18 1.86 4.14
C LYS A 101 5.84 2.80 3.14
N LEU A 102 5.19 3.96 2.93
CA LEU A 102 5.71 5.03 2.10
C LEU A 102 7.18 5.22 2.44
N THR A 103 8.06 5.09 1.46
CA THR A 103 9.46 5.48 1.66
C THR A 103 9.48 6.95 2.08
N VAL A 104 10.51 7.39 2.81
CA VAL A 104 10.67 8.81 3.17
C VAL A 104 10.53 9.70 1.93
N LYS A 105 11.00 9.23 0.76
CA LYS A 105 10.85 9.91 -0.53
C LYS A 105 9.38 9.99 -0.99
N GLN A 106 8.58 8.96 -0.78
CA GLN A 106 7.15 8.96 -1.14
C GLN A 106 6.31 9.81 -0.17
N LYS A 107 6.68 9.87 1.12
CA LYS A 107 6.03 10.76 2.08
C LYS A 107 6.35 12.24 1.85
N ASN A 108 7.48 12.53 1.24
CA ASN A 108 7.97 13.90 0.98
C ASN A 108 7.78 14.35 -0.47
N GLU A 109 7.01 13.59 -1.30
CA GLU A 109 6.67 14.01 -2.65
C GLU A 109 5.76 15.24 -2.55
N TYR A 110 6.35 16.40 -2.78
CA TYR A 110 5.68 17.70 -2.68
C TYR A 110 5.99 18.55 -3.91
N TYR A 111 4.95 18.93 -4.60
CA TYR A 111 5.01 19.84 -5.75
C TYR A 111 4.02 20.99 -5.51
N ALA A 112 4.56 22.18 -5.26
CA ALA A 112 3.74 23.37 -5.11
C ALA A 112 2.95 23.63 -6.41
N THR A 113 1.64 23.65 -6.32
CA THR A 113 0.76 23.93 -7.46
C THR A 113 0.77 25.42 -7.77
N HIS A 114 1.05 25.77 -9.03
CA HIS A 114 0.96 27.17 -9.43
C HIS A 114 -0.49 27.67 -9.34
N PRO A 115 -0.77 28.87 -8.78
CA PRO A 115 -2.12 29.38 -8.58
C PRO A 115 -3.01 29.36 -9.82
N SER A 116 -2.45 29.66 -11.02
CA SER A 116 -3.21 29.65 -12.26
C SER A 116 -3.88 28.32 -12.59
N VAL A 117 -3.24 27.19 -12.24
CA VAL A 117 -3.79 25.85 -12.50
C VAL A 117 -5.10 25.65 -11.73
N THR A 118 -5.13 26.09 -10.47
CA THR A 118 -6.34 26.03 -9.65
C THR A 118 -7.40 27.04 -10.13
N GLN A 119 -6.98 28.25 -10.57
CA GLN A 119 -7.88 29.25 -11.15
C GLN A 119 -8.53 28.74 -12.44
N ASP A 120 -7.77 28.08 -13.33
CA ASP A 120 -8.28 27.49 -14.57
C ASP A 120 -9.33 26.42 -14.30
N LEU A 121 -9.07 25.55 -13.29
CA LEU A 121 -10.04 24.56 -12.84
C LEU A 121 -11.34 25.21 -12.36
N LEU A 122 -11.24 26.19 -11.46
CA LEU A 122 -12.41 26.86 -10.87
C LEU A 122 -13.18 27.75 -11.87
N SER A 123 -12.52 28.17 -12.96
CA SER A 123 -13.16 28.87 -14.05
C SER A 123 -13.97 27.96 -14.98
N SER A 124 -13.56 26.68 -15.05
CA SER A 124 -14.15 25.69 -15.95
C SER A 124 -15.16 24.78 -15.24
N GLU A 125 -15.03 24.61 -13.93
CA GLU A 125 -15.78 23.63 -13.13
C GLU A 125 -16.37 24.29 -11.87
N GLN A 126 -17.60 23.93 -11.54
CA GLN A 126 -18.26 24.38 -10.31
C GLN A 126 -18.23 23.27 -9.25
N PHE A 127 -17.88 23.63 -8.04
CA PHE A 127 -17.84 22.76 -6.88
C PHE A 127 -18.88 23.17 -5.85
N THR A 128 -19.20 22.28 -4.93
CA THR A 128 -19.99 22.60 -3.74
C THR A 128 -19.06 22.80 -2.54
N SER A 129 -19.44 23.66 -1.63
CA SER A 129 -18.73 23.80 -0.35
C SER A 129 -19.31 22.85 0.69
N PRO A 130 -18.46 22.30 1.60
CA PRO A 130 -17.03 22.53 1.72
C PRO A 130 -16.19 21.66 0.76
N ILE A 131 -14.97 22.11 0.50
CA ILE A 131 -13.99 21.38 -0.32
C ILE A 131 -12.91 20.79 0.60
N LEU A 132 -12.57 19.51 0.39
CA LEU A 132 -11.44 18.85 1.04
C LEU A 132 -10.21 18.90 0.13
N GLU A 133 -9.11 19.44 0.63
CA GLU A 133 -7.78 19.32 0.04
C GLU A 133 -6.89 18.45 0.94
N PRO A 134 -6.79 17.13 0.69
CA PRO A 134 -6.10 16.19 1.58
C PRO A 134 -4.57 16.14 1.43
N CYS A 135 -3.98 16.91 0.52
CA CYS A 135 -2.54 17.04 0.30
C CYS A 135 -2.17 18.53 0.12
N CYS A 136 -2.56 19.37 1.07
CA CYS A 136 -2.50 20.82 0.91
C CYS A 136 -1.07 21.39 0.84
N GLY A 137 -0.07 20.67 1.31
CA GLY A 137 1.31 21.13 1.33
C GLY A 137 1.47 22.48 2.03
N GLY A 138 1.96 23.47 1.30
CA GLY A 138 2.06 24.87 1.77
C GLY A 138 0.80 25.71 1.54
N GLY A 139 -0.32 25.10 1.12
CA GLY A 139 -1.62 25.77 1.00
C GLY A 139 -1.85 26.55 -0.31
N PHE A 140 -0.98 26.42 -1.30
CA PHE A 140 -1.08 27.22 -2.53
C PHE A 140 -2.41 27.01 -3.27
N MET A 141 -2.89 25.78 -3.35
CA MET A 141 -4.19 25.43 -3.96
C MET A 141 -5.35 25.87 -3.06
N ALA A 142 -5.30 25.55 -1.77
CA ALA A 142 -6.32 25.92 -0.79
C ALA A 142 -6.57 27.43 -0.73
N GLU A 143 -5.53 28.26 -0.80
CA GLU A 143 -5.67 29.72 -0.79
C GLU A 143 -6.39 30.23 -2.02
N VAL A 144 -6.14 29.65 -3.20
CA VAL A 144 -6.88 30.01 -4.43
C VAL A 144 -8.36 29.62 -4.30
N ILE A 145 -8.63 28.42 -3.79
CA ILE A 145 -10.00 27.91 -3.59
C ILE A 145 -10.76 28.81 -2.61
N LYS A 146 -10.15 29.18 -1.48
CA LYS A 146 -10.73 30.11 -0.49
C LYS A 146 -11.00 31.50 -1.10
N SER A 147 -10.01 32.02 -1.84
CA SER A 147 -10.14 33.33 -2.49
C SER A 147 -11.25 33.36 -3.55
N SER A 148 -11.62 32.18 -4.06
CA SER A 148 -12.76 32.03 -5.01
C SER A 148 -14.11 31.84 -4.32
N GLY A 149 -14.17 31.97 -2.98
CA GLY A 149 -15.41 31.97 -2.19
C GLY A 149 -15.81 30.56 -1.66
N TYR A 150 -14.99 29.58 -1.77
CA TYR A 150 -15.28 28.22 -1.22
C TYR A 150 -14.75 28.06 0.20
N GLU A 151 -15.48 27.31 1.01
CA GLU A 151 -15.00 26.81 2.28
C GLU A 151 -14.04 25.64 2.03
N VAL A 152 -12.85 25.64 2.66
CA VAL A 152 -11.82 24.63 2.44
C VAL A 152 -11.38 23.99 3.75
N TYR A 153 -11.45 22.67 3.79
CA TYR A 153 -10.80 21.84 4.81
C TYR A 153 -9.50 21.27 4.25
N ALA A 154 -8.38 21.87 4.67
CA ALA A 154 -7.06 21.53 4.14
C ALA A 154 -6.30 20.66 5.14
N THR A 155 -5.79 19.49 4.69
CA THR A 155 -4.98 18.57 5.49
C THR A 155 -3.72 18.14 4.73
N ASP A 156 -2.71 17.68 5.45
CA ASP A 156 -1.50 17.07 4.85
C ASP A 156 -0.90 16.04 5.81
N ILE A 157 -0.23 15.04 5.28
CA ILE A 157 0.51 14.04 6.09
C ILE A 157 1.70 14.66 6.82
N ILE A 158 2.24 15.77 6.29
CA ILE A 158 3.34 16.53 6.88
C ILE A 158 2.84 17.90 7.29
N ASP A 159 3.09 18.27 8.54
CA ASP A 159 2.85 19.64 8.98
C ASP A 159 3.85 20.60 8.31
N ARG A 160 3.32 21.46 7.43
CA ARG A 160 4.10 22.50 6.72
C ARG A 160 3.71 23.92 7.16
N GLY A 161 2.96 24.04 8.26
CA GLY A 161 2.48 25.31 8.77
C GLY A 161 1.22 25.84 8.06
N TYR A 162 0.52 25.00 7.30
CA TYR A 162 -0.75 25.32 6.65
C TYR A 162 -1.76 24.18 6.84
N GLY A 163 -3.03 24.52 7.09
CA GLY A 163 -4.07 23.54 7.31
C GLY A 163 -3.85 22.67 8.56
N THR A 164 -4.38 21.46 8.54
CA THR A 164 -4.16 20.48 9.62
C THR A 164 -3.10 19.46 9.19
N GLY A 165 -1.91 19.56 9.76
CA GLY A 165 -0.81 18.62 9.51
C GLY A 165 -0.97 17.29 10.20
N ASN A 166 -0.08 16.32 9.86
CA ASN A 166 -0.02 14.97 10.44
C ASN A 166 -1.30 14.14 10.21
N ILE A 167 -2.04 14.41 9.17
CA ILE A 167 -3.24 13.67 8.75
C ILE A 167 -2.90 12.83 7.53
N ASP A 168 -2.83 11.52 7.69
CA ASP A 168 -2.71 10.61 6.55
C ASP A 168 -4.10 10.39 5.93
N PHE A 169 -4.32 10.94 4.74
CA PHE A 169 -5.60 10.82 4.04
C PHE A 169 -6.05 9.38 3.85
N LEU A 170 -5.13 8.43 3.66
CA LEU A 170 -5.50 7.03 3.42
C LEU A 170 -6.04 6.33 4.66
N THR A 171 -5.62 6.75 5.84
CA THR A 171 -5.98 6.09 7.13
C THR A 171 -6.94 6.91 7.99
N ALA A 172 -6.95 8.24 7.84
CA ALA A 172 -7.84 9.10 8.63
C ALA A 172 -9.31 8.94 8.24
N ASP A 173 -10.20 9.11 9.19
CA ASP A 173 -11.63 9.10 8.96
C ASP A 173 -12.13 10.47 8.52
N PHE A 174 -12.88 10.50 7.42
CA PHE A 174 -13.57 11.68 6.92
C PHE A 174 -15.07 11.38 6.78
N PRO A 175 -15.95 12.35 7.08
CA PRO A 175 -17.38 12.17 6.93
C PRO A 175 -17.74 11.95 5.45
N ILE A 176 -18.49 10.88 5.19
CA ILE A 176 -18.91 10.49 3.84
C ILE A 176 -19.95 11.50 3.31
N GLY A 177 -19.83 11.87 2.04
CA GLY A 177 -20.79 12.73 1.36
C GLY A 177 -20.78 14.20 1.82
N THR A 178 -19.72 14.64 2.50
CA THR A 178 -19.63 16.01 3.04
C THR A 178 -18.87 16.94 2.12
N TYR A 179 -17.79 16.46 1.47
CA TYR A 179 -16.85 17.29 0.72
C TYR A 179 -16.86 16.98 -0.76
N ASP A 180 -16.75 18.00 -1.61
CA ASP A 180 -16.09 17.84 -2.90
C ASP A 180 -14.57 17.81 -2.66
N ILE A 181 -13.80 17.19 -3.54
CA ILE A 181 -12.36 17.00 -3.32
C ILE A 181 -11.56 17.66 -4.44
N ILE A 182 -10.62 18.52 -4.07
CA ILE A 182 -9.65 19.12 -5.01
C ILE A 182 -8.27 18.91 -4.43
N THR A 183 -7.35 18.26 -5.17
CA THR A 183 -6.02 17.98 -4.64
C THR A 183 -4.97 17.75 -5.73
N ASN A 184 -3.70 18.00 -5.39
CA ASN A 184 -2.54 17.54 -6.12
C ASN A 184 -1.91 16.37 -5.33
N PRO A 185 -2.31 15.12 -5.58
CA PRO A 185 -1.87 13.99 -4.78
C PRO A 185 -0.44 13.59 -5.11
N PRO A 186 0.30 12.95 -4.19
CA PRO A 186 1.53 12.27 -4.55
C PRO A 186 1.25 11.18 -5.60
N TYR A 187 1.89 11.30 -6.76
CA TYR A 187 1.57 10.48 -7.94
C TYR A 187 1.74 8.98 -7.71
N THR A 188 2.66 8.61 -6.82
CA THR A 188 2.87 7.20 -6.42
C THR A 188 1.70 6.60 -5.64
N LEU A 189 0.80 7.43 -5.10
CA LEU A 189 -0.35 7.03 -4.30
C LEU A 189 -1.70 7.34 -4.97
N PHE A 190 -1.67 7.75 -6.24
CA PHE A 190 -2.87 8.17 -6.94
C PHE A 190 -4.04 7.18 -6.82
N VAL A 191 -3.81 5.90 -7.15
CA VAL A 191 -4.88 4.89 -7.17
C VAL A 191 -5.54 4.72 -5.78
N PRO A 192 -4.80 4.42 -4.69
CA PRO A 192 -5.45 4.29 -3.39
C PRO A 192 -6.09 5.58 -2.89
N MET A 193 -5.56 6.75 -3.26
CA MET A 193 -6.18 8.03 -2.91
C MET A 193 -7.46 8.28 -3.68
N LEU A 194 -7.51 7.94 -4.97
CA LEU A 194 -8.73 8.02 -5.77
C LEU A 194 -9.81 7.07 -5.23
N GLU A 195 -9.46 5.82 -4.95
CA GLU A 195 -10.40 4.85 -4.37
C GLU A 195 -11.01 5.33 -3.05
N LYS A 196 -10.22 5.99 -2.20
CA LYS A 196 -10.73 6.58 -0.95
C LYS A 196 -11.57 7.82 -1.22
N ALA A 197 -11.10 8.71 -2.08
CA ALA A 197 -11.83 9.91 -2.47
C ALA A 197 -13.22 9.56 -3.02
N MET A 198 -13.33 8.53 -3.86
CA MET A 198 -14.62 8.06 -4.40
C MET A 198 -15.58 7.56 -3.32
N LYS A 199 -15.07 7.04 -2.21
CA LYS A 199 -15.91 6.56 -1.08
C LYS A 199 -16.45 7.69 -0.21
N ILE A 200 -15.72 8.80 -0.08
CA ILE A 200 -16.05 9.86 0.86
C ILE A 200 -16.58 11.14 0.19
N CYS A 201 -16.35 11.28 -1.12
CA CYS A 201 -16.74 12.47 -1.88
C CYS A 201 -18.26 12.65 -1.91
N ASN A 202 -18.70 13.89 -1.83
CA ASN A 202 -20.11 14.25 -2.01
C ASN A 202 -20.53 14.14 -3.49
N ARG A 203 -19.84 14.87 -4.39
CA ARG A 203 -20.25 15.01 -5.78
C ARG A 203 -19.09 14.98 -6.77
N LYS A 204 -18.05 15.75 -6.54
CA LYS A 204 -16.98 15.97 -7.53
C LYS A 204 -15.59 15.80 -6.95
N ILE A 205 -14.74 15.11 -7.70
CA ILE A 205 -13.32 14.93 -7.40
C ILE A 205 -12.50 15.54 -8.54
N ALA A 206 -11.57 16.41 -8.22
CA ALA A 206 -10.57 16.96 -9.14
C ALA A 206 -9.17 16.67 -8.62
N MET A 207 -8.39 15.93 -9.41
CA MET A 207 -6.99 15.59 -9.09
C MET A 207 -6.06 16.09 -10.17
N LEU A 208 -5.03 16.84 -9.79
CA LEU A 208 -3.99 17.28 -10.70
C LEU A 208 -3.01 16.12 -10.97
N LEU A 209 -2.96 15.69 -12.22
CA LEU A 209 -2.16 14.53 -12.63
C LEU A 209 -1.42 14.81 -13.94
N PRO A 210 -0.25 14.20 -14.16
CA PRO A 210 0.39 14.18 -15.47
C PRO A 210 -0.46 13.45 -16.51
N LEU A 211 -0.48 13.93 -17.76
CA LEU A 211 -1.27 13.32 -18.85
C LEU A 211 -1.00 11.84 -19.11
N ASN A 212 0.23 11.39 -18.88
CA ASN A 212 0.58 9.98 -19.04
C ASN A 212 -0.14 9.04 -18.05
N PHE A 213 -0.80 9.60 -17.03
CA PHE A 213 -1.64 8.83 -16.11
C PHE A 213 -2.92 8.31 -16.79
N LEU A 214 -3.38 8.93 -17.86
CA LEU A 214 -4.55 8.49 -18.61
C LEU A 214 -4.25 7.31 -19.57
N SER A 215 -2.98 6.97 -19.80
CA SER A 215 -2.57 5.95 -20.78
C SER A 215 -2.29 4.57 -20.19
N SER A 216 -2.41 4.37 -18.89
CA SER A 216 -2.13 3.08 -18.23
C SER A 216 -3.39 2.20 -18.19
N LYS A 217 -3.29 0.97 -18.73
CA LYS A 217 -4.37 -0.02 -18.72
C LYS A 217 -4.92 -0.31 -17.29
N GLU A 218 -4.04 -0.39 -16.29
CA GLU A 218 -4.42 -0.65 -14.90
C GLU A 218 -5.25 0.48 -14.26
N ARG A 219 -5.22 1.69 -14.85
CA ARG A 219 -5.95 2.86 -14.35
C ARG A 219 -7.23 3.13 -15.14
N TYR A 220 -7.40 2.46 -16.26
CA TYR A 220 -8.62 2.54 -17.05
C TYR A 220 -9.76 1.72 -16.44
N GLU A 221 -9.43 0.77 -15.55
CA GLU A 221 -10.39 -0.11 -14.87
C GLU A 221 -10.86 0.42 -13.50
N VAL A 222 -10.34 1.61 -13.06
CA VAL A 222 -10.76 2.35 -11.87
C VAL A 222 -11.75 3.42 -12.26
#